data_16b6d904d307ee77f040300e2a07938c
#
_entry.id   16b6d904d307ee77f040300e2a07938c
#
_cell.length_a   1.000
_cell.length_b   1.000
_cell.length_c   1.000
_cell.angle_alpha   90.00
_cell.angle_beta   90.00
_cell.angle_gamma   90.00
#
_symmetry.space_group_name_H-M   'P 1'
#
loop_
_entity.id
_entity.type
_entity.pdbx_description
1 polymer ?
#
loop_
_entity_poly.entity_id
_entity_poly.type
_entity_poly.pdbx_seq_one_letter_code
_entity_poly.pdbx_strand_id
1 'polypeptide(L)'
;GVNIYPQEAENVLTMHPKITDVVVFGVPDPDMGEQVKAVVQPVDWSATGPELERELIDYCKSKLATLKCPRTIDFQQQLPRDDNGKISKKALKDSYWKGQTVSG
;
A
#
# COMPACT_ATOMS: atom_id res chain seq x y z
N GLY A 1 20.02 1.91 -0.59
CA GLY A 1 18.65 1.72 -0.36
C GLY A 1 17.97 0.85 -1.39
N VAL A 2 16.74 0.57 -1.11
CA VAL A 2 15.91 -0.24 -1.99
C VAL A 2 15.18 0.67 -2.96
N ASN A 3 15.20 0.31 -4.24
CA ASN A 3 14.40 1.03 -5.22
C ASN A 3 12.95 0.61 -5.08
N ILE A 4 12.07 1.60 -5.00
CA ILE A 4 10.64 1.37 -4.86
C ILE A 4 9.96 1.84 -6.14
N TYR A 5 9.01 1.03 -6.61
CA TYR A 5 8.27 1.31 -7.84
C TYR A 5 6.76 1.32 -7.55
N PRO A 6 6.29 2.33 -6.79
CA PRO A 6 4.91 2.32 -6.30
C PRO A 6 3.88 2.28 -7.41
N GLN A 7 4.15 2.97 -8.51
CA GLN A 7 3.18 3.07 -9.59
C GLN A 7 2.92 1.72 -10.26
N GLU A 8 3.95 0.89 -10.39
CA GLU A 8 3.77 -0.44 -10.98
C GLU A 8 2.86 -1.30 -10.11
N ALA A 9 3.10 -1.30 -8.80
CA ALA A 9 2.27 -2.07 -7.88
C ALA A 9 0.84 -1.54 -7.82
N GLU A 10 0.68 -0.21 -7.83
CA GLU A 10 -0.66 0.39 -7.85
C GLU A 10 -1.42 -0.03 -9.10
N ASN A 11 -0.76 0.01 -10.25
CA ASN A 11 -1.41 -0.35 -11.51
C ASN A 11 -1.89 -1.79 -11.50
N VAL A 12 -1.09 -2.69 -10.94
CA VAL A 12 -1.46 -4.10 -10.87
C VAL A 12 -2.60 -4.31 -9.88
N LEU A 13 -2.47 -3.76 -8.67
CA LEU A 13 -3.46 -4.00 -7.62
C LEU A 13 -4.82 -3.39 -7.94
N THR A 14 -4.83 -2.23 -8.60
CA THR A 14 -6.09 -1.57 -8.95
C THR A 14 -6.96 -2.41 -9.88
N MET A 15 -6.36 -3.39 -10.55
CA MET A 15 -7.10 -4.26 -11.45
C MET A 15 -7.78 -5.42 -10.74
N HIS A 16 -7.50 -5.61 -9.46
CA HIS A 16 -8.11 -6.69 -8.70
C HIS A 16 -9.56 -6.36 -8.35
N PRO A 17 -10.51 -7.30 -8.58
CA PRO A 17 -11.94 -7.00 -8.40
C PRO A 17 -12.36 -6.70 -6.96
N LYS A 18 -11.55 -7.06 -5.98
CA LYS A 18 -11.85 -6.80 -4.56
C LYS A 18 -11.35 -5.45 -4.07
N ILE A 19 -10.68 -4.69 -4.94
CA ILE A 19 -10.11 -3.38 -4.59
C ILE A 19 -10.89 -2.26 -5.24
N THR A 20 -11.33 -1.29 -4.42
CA THR A 20 -11.92 -0.05 -4.93
C THR A 20 -10.82 0.94 -5.30
N ASP A 21 -9.90 1.17 -4.36
CA ASP A 21 -8.76 2.06 -4.56
C ASP A 21 -7.56 1.54 -3.78
N VAL A 22 -6.37 1.92 -4.22
CA VAL A 22 -5.12 1.52 -3.56
C VAL A 22 -4.08 2.59 -3.76
N VAL A 23 -3.23 2.76 -2.74
CA VAL A 23 -2.01 3.56 -2.87
C VAL A 23 -0.86 2.71 -2.36
N VAL A 24 0.31 2.86 -3.00
CA VAL A 24 1.52 2.13 -2.62
C VAL A 24 2.62 3.14 -2.36
N PHE A 25 3.37 2.93 -1.30
CA PHE A 25 4.49 3.80 -0.95
C PHE A 25 5.44 3.06 -0.01
N GLY A 26 6.61 3.67 0.23
CA GLY A 26 7.57 3.14 1.19
C GLY A 26 7.24 3.58 2.59
N VAL A 27 7.40 2.67 3.54
CA VAL A 27 7.23 2.97 4.96
C VAL A 27 8.51 2.58 5.70
N PRO A 28 8.75 3.12 6.91
CA PRO A 28 9.96 2.81 7.66
C PRO A 28 10.08 1.32 7.96
N ASP A 29 11.29 0.80 7.86
CA ASP A 29 11.60 -0.59 8.18
C ASP A 29 12.94 -0.60 8.92
N PRO A 30 13.00 -1.15 10.15
CA PRO A 30 14.23 -1.12 10.94
C PRO A 30 15.38 -1.90 10.33
N ASP A 31 15.10 -2.90 9.52
CA ASP A 31 16.15 -3.72 8.92
C ASP A 31 16.60 -3.22 7.56
N MET A 32 15.65 -2.76 6.74
CA MET A 32 15.92 -2.38 5.36
C MET A 32 15.90 -0.88 5.13
N GLY A 33 15.59 -0.10 6.15
CA GLY A 33 15.38 1.33 6.02
C GLY A 33 13.98 1.65 5.54
N GLU A 34 13.53 0.97 4.50
CA GLU A 34 12.22 1.23 3.91
C GLU A 34 11.66 -0.06 3.34
N GLN A 35 10.37 -0.27 3.46
CA GLN A 35 9.70 -1.38 2.81
C GLN A 35 8.45 -0.89 2.06
N VAL A 36 8.04 -1.66 1.06
CA VAL A 36 6.87 -1.31 0.26
C VAL A 36 5.60 -1.71 1.01
N LYS A 37 4.67 -0.78 1.12
CA LYS A 37 3.37 -1.02 1.73
C LYS A 37 2.26 -0.54 0.80
N ALA A 38 1.17 -1.30 0.75
CA ALA A 38 -0.05 -0.87 0.07
C ALA A 38 -1.11 -0.55 1.12
N VAL A 39 -1.86 0.51 0.89
CA VAL A 39 -3.07 0.80 1.67
C VAL A 39 -4.25 0.68 0.73
N VAL A 40 -5.17 -0.21 1.05
CA VAL A 40 -6.24 -0.63 0.16
C VAL A 40 -7.59 -0.23 0.73
N GLN A 41 -8.42 0.36 -0.14
CA GLN A 41 -9.84 0.54 0.15
C GLN A 41 -10.54 -0.63 -0.53
N PRO A 42 -11.06 -1.59 0.24
CA PRO A 42 -11.70 -2.77 -0.37
C PRO A 42 -13.11 -2.47 -0.81
N VAL A 43 -13.60 -3.29 -1.74
CA VAL A 43 -15.00 -3.23 -2.14
C VAL A 43 -15.89 -3.65 -0.99
N ASP A 44 -15.49 -4.70 -0.26
CA ASP A 44 -16.25 -5.23 0.87
C ASP A 44 -15.39 -5.18 2.13
N TRP A 45 -15.76 -4.28 3.05
CA TRP A 45 -15.01 -4.12 4.28
C TRP A 45 -14.99 -5.41 5.12
N SER A 46 -16.06 -6.18 5.08
CA SER A 46 -16.15 -7.41 5.88
C SER A 46 -15.18 -8.48 5.41
N ALA A 47 -14.62 -8.35 4.21
CA ALA A 47 -13.68 -9.31 3.67
C ALA A 47 -12.23 -9.04 4.10
N THR A 48 -11.96 -7.93 4.79
CA THR A 48 -10.60 -7.57 5.18
C THR A 48 -10.03 -8.53 6.22
N GLY A 49 -8.73 -8.72 6.17
CA GLY A 49 -8.03 -9.56 7.12
C GLY A 49 -6.80 -10.18 6.49
N PRO A 50 -6.10 -11.06 7.24
CA PRO A 50 -4.86 -11.67 6.75
C PRO A 50 -5.03 -12.45 5.46
N GLU A 51 -6.19 -13.08 5.26
CA GLU A 51 -6.42 -13.85 4.05
C GLU A 51 -6.49 -12.95 2.81
N LEU A 52 -7.20 -11.83 2.90
CA LEU A 52 -7.28 -10.89 1.78
C LEU A 52 -5.92 -10.25 1.53
N GLU A 53 -5.19 -9.91 2.59
CA GLU A 53 -3.84 -9.39 2.45
C GLU A 53 -2.97 -10.34 1.65
N ARG A 54 -2.99 -11.62 2.02
CA ARG A 54 -2.20 -12.63 1.31
C ARG A 54 -2.64 -12.76 -0.14
N GLU A 55 -3.94 -12.80 -0.37
CA GLU A 55 -4.49 -12.91 -1.73
C GLU A 55 -3.99 -11.78 -2.61
N LEU A 56 -4.02 -10.54 -2.10
CA LEU A 56 -3.61 -9.39 -2.88
C LEU A 56 -2.10 -9.35 -3.12
N ILE A 57 -1.32 -9.74 -2.12
CA ILE A 57 0.13 -9.82 -2.28
C ILE A 57 0.49 -10.88 -3.32
N ASP A 58 -0.16 -12.06 -3.23
CA ASP A 58 0.08 -13.13 -4.20
C ASP A 58 -0.33 -12.72 -5.61
N TYR A 59 -1.43 -12.00 -5.72
CA TYR A 59 -1.86 -11.47 -7.01
C TYR A 59 -0.80 -10.55 -7.60
N CYS A 60 -0.25 -9.66 -6.78
CA CYS A 60 0.80 -8.75 -7.22
C CYS A 60 2.05 -9.52 -7.66
N LYS A 61 2.43 -10.54 -6.88
CA LYS A 61 3.60 -11.37 -7.20
C LYS A 61 3.42 -12.15 -8.49
N SER A 62 2.18 -12.43 -8.86
CA SER A 62 1.93 -13.13 -10.14
C SER A 62 2.16 -12.23 -11.35
N LYS A 63 2.23 -10.93 -11.14
CA LYS A 63 2.34 -9.93 -12.21
C LYS A 63 3.67 -9.18 -12.20
N LEU A 64 4.30 -9.04 -11.02
CA LEU A 64 5.51 -8.26 -10.85
C LEU A 64 6.56 -9.04 -10.08
N ALA A 65 7.82 -8.65 -10.24
CA ALA A 65 8.90 -9.22 -9.42
C ALA A 65 8.59 -8.97 -7.93
N THR A 66 8.96 -9.92 -7.10
CA THR A 66 8.67 -9.88 -5.67
C THR A 66 9.12 -8.59 -5.01
N LEU A 67 10.28 -8.06 -5.40
CA LEU A 67 10.82 -6.82 -4.81
C LEU A 67 9.97 -5.60 -5.12
N LYS A 68 9.13 -5.67 -6.14
CA LYS A 68 8.24 -4.55 -6.50
C LYS A 68 6.88 -4.64 -5.82
N CYS A 69 6.59 -5.78 -5.20
CA CYS A 69 5.30 -6.00 -4.55
C CYS A 69 5.33 -5.50 -3.11
N PRO A 70 4.18 -5.09 -2.57
CA PRO A 70 4.12 -4.69 -1.17
C PRO A 70 4.41 -5.89 -0.27
N ARG A 71 5.11 -5.63 0.83
CA ARG A 71 5.37 -6.66 1.84
C ARG A 71 4.20 -6.80 2.80
N THR A 72 3.49 -5.69 3.00
CA THR A 72 2.32 -5.67 3.89
C THR A 72 1.24 -4.82 3.26
N ILE A 73 0.01 -5.07 3.67
CA ILE A 73 -1.15 -4.32 3.20
C ILE A 73 -1.98 -3.91 4.42
N ASP A 74 -2.33 -2.63 4.48
CA ASP A 74 -3.29 -2.13 5.45
C ASP A 74 -4.59 -1.83 4.71
N PHE A 75 -5.72 -1.93 5.43
CA PHE A 75 -7.03 -1.64 4.85
C PHE A 75 -7.65 -0.43 5.52
N GLN A 76 -8.32 0.40 4.73
CA GLN A 76 -9.11 1.52 5.23
C GLN A 76 -10.46 1.52 4.54
N GLN A 77 -11.50 1.87 5.27
CA GLN A 77 -12.84 1.93 4.67
C GLN A 77 -12.92 3.02 3.62
N GLN A 78 -12.15 4.09 3.80
CA GLN A 78 -12.11 5.17 2.84
C GLN A 78 -10.72 5.81 2.91
N LEU A 79 -10.07 5.91 1.76
CA LEU A 79 -8.76 6.57 1.68
C LEU A 79 -8.97 8.08 1.75
N PRO A 80 -8.02 8.81 2.36
CA PRO A 80 -8.13 10.27 2.42
C PRO A 80 -8.07 10.88 1.02
N ARG A 81 -8.90 11.88 0.78
CA ARG A 81 -8.98 12.56 -0.51
C ARG A 81 -8.81 14.05 -0.30
N ASP A 82 -8.26 14.72 -1.31
CA ASP A 82 -8.14 16.17 -1.30
C ASP A 82 -9.44 16.83 -1.76
N ASP A 83 -9.44 18.15 -1.83
CA ASP A 83 -10.63 18.92 -2.19
C ASP A 83 -11.11 18.61 -3.62
N ASN A 84 -10.24 18.07 -4.45
CA ASN A 84 -10.58 17.70 -5.83
C ASN A 84 -11.06 16.25 -5.94
N GLY A 85 -11.17 15.54 -4.83
CA GLY A 85 -11.60 14.16 -4.80
C GLY A 85 -10.51 13.15 -5.10
N LYS A 86 -9.27 13.58 -5.23
CA LYS A 86 -8.14 12.69 -5.48
C LYS A 86 -7.59 12.12 -4.18
N ILE A 87 -7.14 10.87 -4.22
CA ILE A 87 -6.53 10.25 -3.05
C ILE A 87 -5.25 11.00 -2.68
N SER A 88 -5.12 11.35 -1.40
CA SER A 88 -3.95 12.05 -0.90
C SER A 88 -2.91 11.04 -0.41
N LYS A 89 -2.05 10.60 -1.33
CA LYS A 89 -0.94 9.70 -0.98
C LYS A 89 -0.03 10.33 0.06
N LYS A 90 0.22 11.63 -0.06
CA LYS A 90 1.09 12.33 0.86
C LYS A 90 0.57 12.27 2.30
N ALA A 91 -0.72 12.48 2.49
CA ALA A 91 -1.30 12.42 3.83
C ALA A 91 -1.13 11.04 4.45
N LEU A 92 -1.34 9.99 3.66
CA LEU A 92 -1.13 8.62 4.14
C LEU A 92 0.33 8.36 4.46
N LYS A 93 1.21 8.70 3.55
CA LYS A 93 2.64 8.46 3.74
C LYS A 93 3.16 9.19 4.97
N ASP A 94 2.76 10.44 5.15
CA ASP A 94 3.18 11.23 6.31
C ASP A 94 2.75 10.56 7.61
N SER A 95 1.57 9.96 7.65
CA SER A 95 1.10 9.31 8.87
C SER A 95 1.96 8.11 9.26
N TYR A 96 2.53 7.42 8.29
CA TYR A 96 3.41 6.27 8.57
C TYR A 96 4.82 6.69 8.94
N TRP A 97 5.28 7.84 8.45
CA TRP A 97 6.64 8.30 8.70
C TRP A 97 6.75 9.19 9.95
N LYS A 98 5.63 9.69 10.43
CA LYS A 98 5.61 10.70 11.48
C LYS A 98 6.35 10.31 12.76
N GLY A 99 6.22 9.07 13.17
CA GLY A 99 6.85 8.61 14.40
C GLY A 99 8.28 8.13 14.22
N GLN A 100 8.81 8.16 13.01
CA GLN A 100 10.13 7.60 12.71
C GLN A 100 11.22 8.63 12.56
N THR A 101 10.86 9.88 12.44
CA THR A 101 11.83 10.93 12.22
C THR A 101 12.70 11.23 13.43
N VAL A 102 12.22 10.81 14.56
CA VAL A 102 12.87 11.15 15.82
C VAL A 102 14.10 10.34 16.08
N SER A 103 14.16 9.18 15.52
CA SER A 103 15.28 8.28 15.75
C SER A 103 16.54 8.77 15.11
N GLY A 104 16.42 9.80 14.35
CA GLY A 104 17.52 10.39 13.59
C GLY A 104 18.79 10.44 14.30
#